data_e874d1dff726cea4c29a48aea7ad2779
#
_entry.id   e874d1dff726cea4c29a48aea7ad2779
#
_cell.length_a   1.000
_cell.length_b   1.000
_cell.length_c   1.000
_cell.angle_alpha   90.00
_cell.angle_beta   90.00
_cell.angle_gamma   90.00
#
_symmetry.space_group_name_H-M   'P 1'
#
loop_
_entity.id
_entity.type
_entity.pdbx_description
1 polymer ?
#
loop_
_entity_poly.entity_id
_entity_poly.type
_entity_poly.pdbx_seq_one_letter_code
_entity_poly.pdbx_strand_id
1 'polypeptide(L)'
;MIFLELFYTFMLIGEFGFGGGYGMLSLIQTETVIRHHWLSSAEFTNIVAISQMTPGPIGINSATYCGYAAVHNAGYGSGMAILGSAVATTALVLPSLIMMILISKMFMKYMNTMAVQSVFTGLRPAVVGLLGAATLLLCNEENFGLPTHNPWHFWISIALFAATFYGTKVLKINPIRMICYAAVAGLLLLY
;
A
#
# COMPACT_ATOMS: atom_id res chain seq x y z
N MET A 1 6.74 -20.25 -21.79
CA MET A 1 5.34 -20.05 -21.40
C MET A 1 5.20 -19.27 -20.10
N ILE A 2 6.08 -19.46 -19.10
CA ILE A 2 5.98 -18.83 -17.78
C ILE A 2 5.83 -17.29 -17.79
N PHE A 3 6.52 -16.57 -18.66
CA PHE A 3 6.43 -15.10 -18.74
C PHE A 3 5.04 -14.61 -19.18
N LEU A 4 4.39 -15.32 -20.11
CA LEU A 4 3.03 -14.99 -20.53
C LEU A 4 2.00 -15.29 -19.43
N GLU A 5 2.20 -16.39 -18.73
CA GLU A 5 1.36 -16.75 -17.59
C GLU A 5 1.52 -15.74 -16.46
N LEU A 6 2.76 -15.35 -16.11
CA LEU A 6 3.04 -14.28 -15.16
C LEU A 6 2.38 -12.96 -15.56
N PHE A 7 2.55 -12.56 -16.83
CA PHE A 7 1.96 -11.31 -17.32
C PHE A 7 0.44 -11.32 -17.17
N TYR A 8 -0.21 -12.38 -17.66
CA TYR A 8 -1.67 -12.48 -17.60
C TYR A 8 -2.19 -12.53 -16.15
N THR A 9 -1.58 -13.35 -15.31
CA THR A 9 -1.96 -13.51 -13.91
C THR A 9 -1.82 -12.20 -13.13
N PHE A 10 -0.67 -11.53 -13.24
CA PHE A 10 -0.47 -10.26 -12.51
C PHE A 10 -1.26 -9.11 -13.10
N MET A 11 -1.59 -9.14 -14.39
CA MET A 11 -2.52 -8.20 -15.00
C MET A 11 -3.93 -8.35 -14.42
N LEU A 12 -4.43 -9.58 -14.27
CA LEU A 12 -5.72 -9.85 -13.61
C LEU A 12 -5.70 -9.38 -12.14
N ILE A 13 -4.62 -9.68 -11.40
CA ILE A 13 -4.48 -9.21 -10.02
C ILE A 13 -4.50 -7.68 -9.94
N GLY A 14 -3.85 -6.99 -10.89
CA GLY A 14 -3.83 -5.54 -10.98
C GLY A 14 -5.20 -4.92 -11.31
N GLU A 15 -6.03 -5.64 -12.08
CA GLU A 15 -7.38 -5.20 -12.44
C GLU A 15 -8.38 -5.42 -11.31
N PHE A 16 -8.31 -6.55 -10.61
CA PHE A 16 -9.27 -6.95 -9.57
C PHE A 16 -8.75 -6.76 -8.15
N GLY A 17 -7.54 -6.22 -7.96
CA GLY A 17 -6.92 -6.00 -6.67
C GLY A 17 -7.53 -4.85 -5.87
N PHE A 18 -8.83 -4.94 -5.56
CA PHE A 18 -9.52 -3.96 -4.72
C PHE A 18 -9.28 -4.23 -3.22
N GLY A 19 -9.28 -3.18 -2.42
CA GLY A 19 -9.21 -3.30 -0.95
C GLY A 19 -7.82 -3.03 -0.34
N GLY A 20 -6.86 -2.54 -1.14
CA GLY A 20 -5.54 -2.17 -0.65
C GLY A 20 -4.54 -3.33 -0.60
N GLY A 21 -3.37 -3.09 -0.01
CA GLY A 21 -2.24 -4.03 -0.05
C GLY A 21 -2.55 -5.42 0.48
N TYR A 22 -3.29 -5.53 1.58
CA TYR A 22 -3.65 -6.83 2.17
C TYR A 22 -4.69 -7.60 1.35
N GLY A 23 -5.65 -6.91 0.72
CA GLY A 23 -6.62 -7.56 -0.18
C GLY A 23 -5.93 -8.17 -1.41
N MET A 24 -4.94 -7.46 -1.97
CA MET A 24 -4.14 -7.97 -3.09
C MET A 24 -3.28 -9.18 -2.70
N LEU A 25 -2.79 -9.25 -1.45
CA LEU A 25 -1.96 -10.38 -1.00
C LEU A 25 -2.72 -11.71 -1.08
N SER A 26 -4.01 -11.72 -0.73
CA SER A 26 -4.82 -12.95 -0.84
C SER A 26 -4.99 -13.42 -2.29
N LEU A 27 -5.16 -12.48 -3.23
CA LEU A 27 -5.21 -12.78 -4.66
C LEU A 27 -3.86 -13.31 -5.16
N ILE A 28 -2.76 -12.65 -4.81
CA ILE A 28 -1.42 -13.08 -5.17
C ILE A 28 -1.16 -14.50 -4.63
N GLN A 29 -1.51 -14.78 -3.37
CA GLN A 29 -1.36 -16.11 -2.78
C GLN A 29 -2.16 -17.16 -3.53
N THR A 30 -3.42 -16.87 -3.81
CA THR A 30 -4.30 -17.81 -4.54
C THR A 30 -3.72 -18.15 -5.90
N GLU A 31 -3.26 -17.15 -6.64
CA GLU A 31 -2.71 -17.39 -7.98
C GLU A 31 -1.32 -18.05 -7.94
N THR A 32 -0.40 -17.56 -7.11
CA THR A 32 1.01 -18.03 -7.15
C THR A 32 1.25 -19.33 -6.40
N VAL A 33 0.49 -19.59 -5.32
CA VAL A 33 0.67 -20.80 -4.48
C VAL A 33 -0.36 -21.87 -4.82
N ILE A 34 -1.67 -21.50 -4.90
CA ILE A 34 -2.73 -22.50 -5.00
C ILE A 34 -2.98 -22.90 -6.46
N ARG A 35 -3.06 -21.93 -7.38
CA ARG A 35 -3.43 -22.19 -8.77
C ARG A 35 -2.26 -22.63 -9.64
N HIS A 36 -1.18 -21.89 -9.59
CA HIS A 36 -0.03 -22.11 -10.46
C HIS A 36 1.10 -22.91 -9.80
N HIS A 37 1.09 -23.06 -8.48
CA HIS A 37 2.13 -23.76 -7.71
C HIS A 37 3.56 -23.24 -8.00
N TRP A 38 3.69 -21.95 -8.32
CA TRP A 38 5.00 -21.33 -8.57
C TRP A 38 5.81 -21.18 -7.30
N LEU A 39 5.11 -21.06 -6.15
CA LEU A 39 5.68 -20.81 -4.84
C LEU A 39 5.09 -21.78 -3.81
N SER A 40 5.87 -22.17 -2.84
CA SER A 40 5.35 -22.79 -1.62
C SER A 40 4.73 -21.75 -0.69
N SER A 41 3.86 -22.19 0.23
CA SER A 41 3.27 -21.29 1.25
C SER A 41 4.35 -20.63 2.12
N ALA A 42 5.44 -21.32 2.43
CA ALA A 42 6.54 -20.78 3.22
C ALA A 42 7.29 -19.66 2.47
N GLU A 43 7.60 -19.88 1.20
CA GLU A 43 8.23 -18.85 0.35
C GLU A 43 7.32 -17.61 0.22
N PHE A 44 6.03 -17.83 0.01
CA PHE A 44 5.08 -16.71 -0.07
C PHE A 44 5.04 -15.90 1.23
N THR A 45 5.02 -16.57 2.40
CA THR A 45 5.04 -15.89 3.71
C THR A 45 6.31 -15.05 3.88
N ASN A 46 7.46 -15.56 3.47
CA ASN A 46 8.72 -14.82 3.49
C ASN A 46 8.68 -13.60 2.55
N ILE A 47 8.13 -13.77 1.36
CA ILE A 47 7.95 -12.66 0.40
C ILE A 47 7.05 -11.56 0.98
N VAL A 48 5.96 -11.93 1.63
CA VAL A 48 5.07 -10.98 2.31
C VAL A 48 5.81 -10.20 3.39
N ALA A 49 6.57 -10.90 4.25
CA ALA A 49 7.37 -10.27 5.30
C ALA A 49 8.38 -9.26 4.72
N ILE A 50 9.14 -9.66 3.70
CA ILE A 50 10.09 -8.77 3.01
C ILE A 50 9.37 -7.58 2.36
N SER A 51 8.21 -7.83 1.75
CA SER A 51 7.42 -6.78 1.09
C SER A 51 6.90 -5.73 2.06
N GLN A 52 6.59 -6.12 3.30
CA GLN A 52 6.18 -5.20 4.37
C GLN A 52 7.35 -4.37 4.90
N MET A 53 8.55 -4.92 4.91
CA MET A 53 9.77 -4.21 5.33
C MET A 53 10.33 -3.29 4.22
N THR A 54 9.95 -3.53 2.97
CA THR A 54 10.41 -2.75 1.82
C THR A 54 9.54 -1.49 1.67
N PRO A 55 10.12 -0.27 1.61
CA PRO A 55 9.34 0.94 1.43
C PRO A 55 8.64 0.93 0.06
N GLY A 56 7.30 1.10 0.07
CA GLY A 56 6.48 1.11 -1.14
C GLY A 56 5.17 0.34 -1.00
N PRO A 57 4.36 0.28 -2.06
CA PRO A 57 3.12 -0.49 -2.05
C PRO A 57 3.38 -1.99 -1.92
N ILE A 58 2.85 -2.62 -0.88
CA ILE A 58 3.07 -4.04 -0.56
C ILE A 58 2.72 -4.94 -1.75
N GLY A 59 1.62 -4.67 -2.45
CA GLY A 59 1.21 -5.45 -3.63
C GLY A 59 2.24 -5.40 -4.76
N ILE A 60 2.85 -4.24 -5.03
CA ILE A 60 3.89 -4.09 -6.05
C ILE A 60 5.18 -4.80 -5.63
N ASN A 61 5.59 -4.63 -4.37
CA ASN A 61 6.77 -5.32 -3.83
C ASN A 61 6.58 -6.84 -3.91
N SER A 62 5.42 -7.34 -3.47
CA SER A 62 5.09 -8.77 -3.54
C SER A 62 5.09 -9.30 -4.98
N ALA A 63 4.53 -8.56 -5.94
CA ALA A 63 4.56 -8.96 -7.34
C ALA A 63 5.99 -9.08 -7.88
N THR A 64 6.85 -8.13 -7.52
CA THR A 64 8.27 -8.12 -7.90
C THR A 64 8.99 -9.37 -7.39
N TYR A 65 8.84 -9.69 -6.10
CA TYR A 65 9.46 -10.86 -5.50
C TYR A 65 8.85 -12.18 -5.98
N CYS A 66 7.52 -12.25 -6.13
CA CYS A 66 6.85 -13.43 -6.66
C CYS A 66 7.27 -13.72 -8.12
N GLY A 67 7.39 -12.67 -8.94
CA GLY A 67 7.86 -12.81 -10.32
C GLY A 67 9.28 -13.36 -10.42
N TYR A 68 10.18 -12.89 -9.53
CA TYR A 68 11.52 -13.45 -9.42
C TYR A 68 11.49 -14.92 -9.02
N ALA A 69 10.83 -15.23 -7.92
CA ALA A 69 10.82 -16.58 -7.36
C ALA A 69 10.15 -17.59 -8.29
N ALA A 70 9.07 -17.22 -8.97
CA ALA A 70 8.40 -18.09 -9.93
C ALA A 70 9.30 -18.51 -11.09
N VAL A 71 10.06 -17.58 -11.66
CA VAL A 71 10.98 -17.90 -12.77
C VAL A 71 12.19 -18.65 -12.28
N HIS A 72 12.72 -18.31 -11.11
CA HIS A 72 13.84 -19.00 -10.50
C HIS A 72 13.49 -20.46 -10.15
N ASN A 73 12.33 -20.71 -9.54
CA ASN A 73 11.83 -22.04 -9.19
C ASN A 73 11.50 -22.89 -10.42
N ALA A 74 11.19 -22.26 -11.56
CA ALA A 74 11.03 -22.94 -12.84
C ALA A 74 12.37 -23.37 -13.50
N GLY A 75 13.50 -23.15 -12.79
CA GLY A 75 14.83 -23.60 -13.23
C GLY A 75 15.56 -22.62 -14.15
N TYR A 76 15.06 -21.39 -14.32
CA TYR A 76 15.77 -20.36 -15.09
C TYR A 76 16.84 -19.67 -14.24
N GLY A 77 17.90 -19.21 -14.90
CA GLY A 77 18.98 -18.47 -14.23
C GLY A 77 18.53 -17.11 -13.67
N SER A 78 19.32 -16.54 -12.75
CA SER A 78 19.01 -15.28 -12.06
C SER A 78 18.72 -14.10 -12.99
N GLY A 79 19.35 -14.03 -14.15
CA GLY A 79 19.08 -12.98 -15.15
C GLY A 79 17.64 -13.05 -15.70
N MET A 80 17.14 -14.24 -15.97
CA MET A 80 15.75 -14.45 -16.40
C MET A 80 14.76 -14.24 -15.24
N ALA A 81 15.16 -14.55 -14.00
CA ALA A 81 14.36 -14.28 -12.84
C ALA A 81 14.15 -12.75 -12.61
N ILE A 82 15.16 -11.93 -12.89
CA ILE A 82 15.02 -10.46 -12.87
C ILE A 82 14.01 -10.00 -13.94
N LEU A 83 14.02 -10.60 -15.14
CA LEU A 83 12.99 -10.31 -16.14
C LEU A 83 11.60 -10.74 -15.65
N GLY A 84 11.49 -11.84 -14.92
CA GLY A 84 10.25 -12.26 -14.26
C GLY A 84 9.70 -11.20 -13.31
N SER A 85 10.58 -10.59 -12.49
CA SER A 85 10.21 -9.45 -11.63
C SER A 85 9.66 -8.27 -12.44
N ALA A 86 10.35 -7.90 -13.50
CA ALA A 86 9.94 -6.78 -14.35
C ALA A 86 8.59 -7.04 -15.02
N VAL A 87 8.37 -8.26 -15.53
CA VAL A 87 7.11 -8.67 -16.17
C VAL A 87 5.96 -8.63 -15.18
N ALA A 88 6.11 -9.26 -14.00
CA ALA A 88 5.06 -9.31 -13.00
C ALA A 88 4.69 -7.91 -12.48
N THR A 89 5.70 -7.09 -12.18
CA THR A 89 5.49 -5.71 -11.69
C THR A 89 4.81 -4.84 -12.75
N THR A 90 5.28 -4.89 -13.98
CA THR A 90 4.70 -4.12 -15.08
C THR A 90 3.26 -4.55 -15.35
N ALA A 91 3.00 -5.85 -15.38
CA ALA A 91 1.66 -6.40 -15.58
C ALA A 91 0.68 -5.96 -14.48
N LEU A 92 1.11 -5.94 -13.22
CA LEU A 92 0.30 -5.48 -12.09
C LEU A 92 -0.08 -4.00 -12.19
N VAL A 93 0.86 -3.15 -12.61
CA VAL A 93 0.66 -1.69 -12.67
C VAL A 93 -0.09 -1.26 -13.93
N LEU A 94 0.04 -2.01 -15.02
CA LEU A 94 -0.45 -1.63 -16.35
C LEU A 94 -1.96 -1.35 -16.40
N PRO A 95 -2.87 -2.15 -15.82
CA PRO A 95 -4.30 -1.85 -15.82
C PRO A 95 -4.63 -0.51 -15.15
N SER A 96 -4.05 -0.27 -13.98
CA SER A 96 -4.22 0.98 -13.24
C SER A 96 -3.70 2.19 -14.01
N LEU A 97 -2.57 2.04 -14.69
CA LEU A 97 -1.99 3.08 -15.53
C LEU A 97 -2.90 3.41 -16.72
N ILE A 98 -3.40 2.39 -17.42
CA ILE A 98 -4.32 2.57 -18.55
C ILE A 98 -5.61 3.27 -18.08
N MET A 99 -6.21 2.79 -17.00
CA MET A 99 -7.41 3.39 -16.43
C MET A 99 -7.18 4.86 -16.03
N MET A 100 -6.05 5.15 -15.39
CA MET A 100 -5.70 6.53 -15.01
C MET A 100 -5.58 7.45 -16.23
N ILE A 101 -4.91 7.01 -17.29
CA ILE A 101 -4.75 7.80 -18.53
C ILE A 101 -6.10 8.04 -19.21
N LEU A 102 -6.94 7.01 -19.30
CA LEU A 102 -8.27 7.12 -19.91
C LEU A 102 -9.17 8.07 -19.12
N ILE A 103 -9.23 7.88 -17.80
CA ILE A 103 -10.03 8.74 -16.91
C ILE A 103 -9.52 10.17 -16.95
N SER A 104 -8.20 10.39 -16.92
CA SER A 104 -7.60 11.73 -16.97
C SER A 104 -7.98 12.48 -18.25
N LYS A 105 -7.91 11.83 -19.41
CA LYS A 105 -8.32 12.43 -20.69
C LYS A 105 -9.81 12.76 -20.73
N MET A 106 -10.65 11.86 -20.25
CA MET A 106 -12.08 12.09 -20.16
C MET A 106 -12.40 13.21 -19.15
N PHE A 107 -11.74 13.17 -18.00
CA PHE A 107 -11.94 14.15 -16.93
C PHE A 107 -11.63 15.56 -17.40
N MET A 108 -10.51 15.78 -18.07
CA MET A 108 -10.15 17.09 -18.59
C MET A 108 -11.20 17.67 -19.56
N LYS A 109 -11.88 16.79 -20.31
CA LYS A 109 -12.94 17.20 -21.24
C LYS A 109 -14.27 17.48 -20.54
N TYR A 110 -14.60 16.75 -19.49
CA TYR A 110 -15.93 16.75 -18.86
C TYR A 110 -15.95 17.31 -17.44
N MET A 111 -14.82 17.79 -16.89
CA MET A 111 -14.70 18.26 -15.50
C MET A 111 -15.68 19.38 -15.12
N ASN A 112 -16.10 20.19 -16.10
CA ASN A 112 -17.03 21.30 -15.90
C ASN A 112 -18.50 20.89 -16.07
N THR A 113 -18.80 19.62 -16.35
CA THR A 113 -20.18 19.17 -16.47
C THR A 113 -20.82 18.99 -15.10
N MET A 114 -22.11 19.25 -15.00
CA MET A 114 -22.88 19.11 -13.76
C MET A 114 -22.80 17.68 -13.20
N ALA A 115 -22.79 16.66 -14.05
CA ALA A 115 -22.67 15.26 -13.63
C ALA A 115 -21.36 14.97 -12.90
N VAL A 116 -20.23 15.41 -13.45
CA VAL A 116 -18.92 15.23 -12.84
C VAL A 116 -18.80 16.00 -11.53
N GLN A 117 -19.28 17.24 -11.49
CA GLN A 117 -19.28 18.05 -10.27
C GLN A 117 -20.13 17.43 -9.17
N SER A 118 -21.30 16.88 -9.50
CA SER A 118 -22.17 16.18 -8.54
C SER A 118 -21.49 14.95 -7.94
N VAL A 119 -20.80 14.15 -8.77
CA VAL A 119 -20.02 12.98 -8.29
C VAL A 119 -18.93 13.44 -7.32
N PHE A 120 -18.17 14.48 -7.64
CA PHE A 120 -17.13 15.01 -6.74
C PHE A 120 -17.69 15.60 -5.45
N THR A 121 -18.87 16.21 -5.51
CA THR A 121 -19.54 16.71 -4.31
C THR A 121 -19.91 15.59 -3.35
N GLY A 122 -20.29 14.42 -3.86
CA GLY A 122 -20.54 13.23 -3.05
C GLY A 122 -19.27 12.51 -2.59
N LEU A 123 -18.22 12.47 -3.43
CA LEU A 123 -16.96 11.78 -3.10
C LEU A 123 -16.15 12.50 -2.01
N ARG A 124 -16.13 13.82 -2.00
CA ARG A 124 -15.35 14.60 -1.02
C ARG A 124 -15.67 14.24 0.44
N PRO A 125 -16.94 14.26 0.88
CA PRO A 125 -17.26 13.85 2.26
C PRO A 125 -16.99 12.37 2.53
N ALA A 126 -17.15 11.50 1.53
CA ALA A 126 -16.82 10.08 1.67
C ALA A 126 -15.32 9.86 1.93
N VAL A 127 -14.45 10.55 1.19
CA VAL A 127 -12.99 10.49 1.41
C VAL A 127 -12.63 11.03 2.80
N VAL A 128 -13.24 12.11 3.25
CA VAL A 128 -13.03 12.65 4.61
C VAL A 128 -13.46 11.64 5.66
N GLY A 129 -14.60 10.97 5.46
CA GLY A 129 -15.06 9.89 6.34
C GLY A 129 -14.09 8.71 6.39
N LEU A 130 -13.57 8.27 5.25
CA LEU A 130 -12.58 7.20 5.17
C LEU A 130 -11.25 7.58 5.87
N LEU A 131 -10.79 8.81 5.70
CA LEU A 131 -9.60 9.30 6.41
C LEU A 131 -9.85 9.37 7.93
N GLY A 132 -11.04 9.79 8.35
CA GLY A 132 -11.44 9.76 9.76
C GLY A 132 -11.45 8.34 10.32
N ALA A 133 -12.05 7.38 9.60
CA ALA A 133 -12.06 5.97 9.98
C ALA A 133 -10.64 5.39 10.08
N ALA A 134 -9.78 5.69 9.11
CA ALA A 134 -8.37 5.27 9.15
C ALA A 134 -7.64 5.86 10.37
N THR A 135 -7.88 7.11 10.69
CA THR A 135 -7.30 7.76 11.89
C THR A 135 -7.77 7.05 13.16
N LEU A 136 -9.05 6.70 13.26
CA LEU A 136 -9.58 5.96 14.42
C LEU A 136 -9.00 4.54 14.52
N LEU A 137 -8.77 3.86 13.41
CA LEU A 137 -8.12 2.54 13.40
C LEU A 137 -6.67 2.61 13.90
N LEU A 138 -5.97 3.71 13.66
CA LEU A 138 -4.62 3.95 14.18
C LEU A 138 -4.60 4.35 15.66
N CYS A 139 -5.76 4.73 16.24
CA CYS A 139 -5.91 4.99 17.68
C CYS A 139 -6.12 3.67 18.44
N ASN A 140 -5.18 2.75 18.36
CA ASN A 140 -5.18 1.45 19.02
C ASN A 140 -4.14 1.39 20.14
N GLU A 141 -4.18 0.31 20.90
CA GLU A 141 -3.28 0.07 22.04
C GLU A 141 -1.80 -0.02 21.64
N GLU A 142 -1.52 -0.50 20.44
CA GLU A 142 -0.14 -0.63 19.92
C GLU A 142 0.51 0.74 19.69
N ASN A 143 -0.28 1.73 19.22
CA ASN A 143 0.24 3.06 18.90
C ASN A 143 0.23 4.02 20.10
N PHE A 144 -0.77 3.92 20.97
CA PHE A 144 -0.93 4.85 22.09
C PHE A 144 -0.56 4.23 23.44
N GLY A 145 -0.48 2.90 23.53
CA GLY A 145 -0.33 2.19 24.79
C GLY A 145 -1.62 2.18 25.63
N LEU A 146 -1.62 1.37 26.68
CA LEU A 146 -2.70 1.35 27.67
C LEU A 146 -2.32 2.22 28.87
N PRO A 147 -3.20 3.11 29.34
CA PRO A 147 -2.92 3.94 30.52
C PRO A 147 -2.67 3.13 31.78
N THR A 148 -3.16 1.87 31.81
CA THR A 148 -3.00 0.93 32.94
C THR A 148 -1.65 0.20 32.96
N HIS A 149 -1.05 -0.06 31.77
CA HIS A 149 0.21 -0.80 31.65
C HIS A 149 1.44 0.11 31.52
N ASN A 150 1.30 1.21 30.77
CA ASN A 150 2.40 2.15 30.53
C ASN A 150 1.86 3.59 30.47
N PRO A 151 1.55 4.22 31.61
CA PRO A 151 0.96 5.57 31.65
C PRO A 151 1.87 6.62 31.00
N TRP A 152 3.19 6.46 31.11
CA TRP A 152 4.17 7.35 30.48
C TRP A 152 4.06 7.35 28.97
N HIS A 153 4.07 6.18 28.36
CA HIS A 153 3.95 6.00 26.91
C HIS A 153 2.62 6.58 26.39
N PHE A 154 1.52 6.32 27.11
CA PHE A 154 0.20 6.80 26.75
C PHE A 154 0.12 8.34 26.71
N TRP A 155 0.56 9.01 27.78
CA TRP A 155 0.49 10.47 27.84
C TRP A 155 1.43 11.17 26.87
N ILE A 156 2.62 10.62 26.62
CA ILE A 156 3.54 11.16 25.62
C ILE A 156 2.97 11.00 24.21
N SER A 157 2.38 9.85 23.87
CA SER A 157 1.76 9.64 22.55
C SER A 157 0.62 10.62 22.30
N ILE A 158 -0.22 10.88 23.31
CA ILE A 158 -1.29 11.90 23.22
C ILE A 158 -0.69 13.30 23.07
N ALA A 159 0.34 13.63 23.83
CA ALA A 159 0.99 14.94 23.75
C ALA A 159 1.63 15.16 22.37
N LEU A 160 2.32 14.16 21.83
CA LEU A 160 2.89 14.21 20.49
C LEU A 160 1.81 14.35 19.42
N PHE A 161 0.71 13.59 19.53
CA PHE A 161 -0.42 13.73 18.61
C PHE A 161 -1.01 15.14 18.64
N ALA A 162 -1.28 15.67 19.84
CA ALA A 162 -1.81 17.04 20.00
C ALA A 162 -0.83 18.10 19.48
N ALA A 163 0.46 17.96 19.74
CA ALA A 163 1.50 18.88 19.29
C ALA A 163 1.62 18.86 17.77
N THR A 164 1.59 17.68 17.12
CA THR A 164 1.65 17.54 15.67
C THR A 164 0.40 18.11 14.99
N PHE A 165 -0.76 17.85 15.58
CA PHE A 165 -2.03 18.40 15.10
C PHE A 165 -2.04 19.94 15.17
N TYR A 166 -1.65 20.50 16.32
CA TYR A 166 -1.58 21.95 16.52
C TYR A 166 -0.55 22.60 15.59
N GLY A 167 0.65 22.00 15.51
CA GLY A 167 1.72 22.49 14.64
C GLY A 167 1.35 22.51 13.16
N THR A 168 0.64 21.48 12.70
CA THR A 168 0.22 21.40 11.30
C THR A 168 -0.95 22.33 11.00
N LYS A 169 -1.97 22.39 11.89
CA LYS A 169 -3.20 23.13 11.63
C LYS A 169 -3.09 24.61 11.97
N VAL A 170 -2.48 24.97 13.09
CA VAL A 170 -2.44 26.35 13.61
C VAL A 170 -1.16 27.06 13.14
N LEU A 171 0.00 26.45 13.36
CA LEU A 171 1.29 27.02 12.97
C LEU A 171 1.60 26.83 11.48
N LYS A 172 0.77 26.06 10.74
CA LYS A 172 0.93 25.77 9.30
C LYS A 172 2.32 25.26 8.93
N ILE A 173 2.96 24.52 9.84
CA ILE A 173 4.26 23.89 9.59
C ILE A 173 4.04 22.80 8.53
N ASN A 174 4.99 22.70 7.60
CA ASN A 174 4.94 21.68 6.56
C ASN A 174 4.83 20.28 7.19
N PRO A 175 3.86 19.43 6.77
CA PRO A 175 3.65 18.09 7.33
C PRO A 175 4.92 17.22 7.36
N ILE A 176 5.77 17.30 6.33
CA ILE A 176 7.03 16.53 6.27
C ILE A 176 7.97 16.92 7.41
N ARG A 177 8.12 18.23 7.68
CA ARG A 177 8.95 18.70 8.81
C ARG A 177 8.35 18.26 10.15
N MET A 178 7.02 18.26 10.25
CA MET A 178 6.33 17.85 11.45
C MET A 178 6.51 16.36 11.75
N ILE A 179 6.50 15.52 10.71
CA ILE A 179 6.82 14.08 10.83
C ILE A 179 8.26 13.89 11.35
N CYS A 180 9.23 14.63 10.79
CA CYS A 180 10.62 14.56 11.27
C CYS A 180 10.75 15.00 12.73
N TYR A 181 10.09 16.07 13.15
CA TYR A 181 10.10 16.52 14.54
C TYR A 181 9.46 15.51 15.47
N ALA A 182 8.30 14.93 15.08
CA ALA A 182 7.63 13.90 15.86
C ALA A 182 8.47 12.62 15.97
N ALA A 183 9.17 12.23 14.89
CA ALA A 183 10.06 11.06 14.90
C ALA A 183 11.23 11.26 15.88
N VAL A 184 11.90 12.43 15.85
CA VAL A 184 12.99 12.75 16.77
C VAL A 184 12.49 12.82 18.21
N ALA A 185 11.37 13.49 18.44
CA ALA A 185 10.78 13.59 19.78
C ALA A 185 10.32 12.22 20.31
N GLY A 186 9.73 11.38 19.47
CA GLY A 186 9.35 10.02 19.82
C GLY A 186 10.55 9.15 20.20
N LEU A 187 11.63 9.25 19.42
CA LEU A 187 12.87 8.51 19.70
C LEU A 187 13.51 8.94 21.03
N LEU A 188 13.43 10.22 21.41
CA LEU A 188 14.02 10.72 22.65
C LEU A 188 13.14 10.47 23.89
N LEU A 189 11.82 10.39 23.71
CA LEU A 189 10.87 10.32 24.83
C LEU A 189 10.29 8.91 25.07
N LEU A 190 10.29 8.05 24.06
CA LEU A 190 9.70 6.71 24.12
C LEU A 190 10.74 5.58 24.08
N TYR A 191 11.99 5.87 23.71
CA TYR A 191 13.13 4.96 23.71
C TYR A 191 14.27 5.52 24.56
#